data_83343bab9a03f016c1e4fd0ee5883ee9
#
_entry.id   83343bab9a03f016c1e4fd0ee5883ee9
#
_cell.length_a   1.000
_cell.length_b   1.000
_cell.length_c   1.000
_cell.angle_alpha   90.00
_cell.angle_beta   90.00
_cell.angle_gamma   90.00
#
_symmetry.space_group_name_H-M   'P 1'
#
loop_
_entity.id
_entity.type
_entity.pdbx_description
1 polymer ?
#
loop_
_entity_poly.entity_id
_entity_poly.type
_entity_poly.pdbx_seq_one_letter_code
_entity_poly.pdbx_strand_id
1 'polypeptide(L)'
;MKKILIILISLLLLSGCNDTKNPIVTMDIEDYGTIKIELYPKYAPNTVANFISLIESGFYDGLSFHRSVPGFVLQGGDPLGDGTGGPDYSIFGEFKENGYNKNTLSHTRGVISMARSNDYDSAGSQFFIVLDDSAAYSLDGLYAGFGKVIEGMYIIDDIVENEKVADEYTGLLEENVIITKVTVDTFGKTYDVKKLNA
;
A
#
# COMPACT_ATOMS: atom_id res chain seq x y z
N MET A 1 51.74 -43.00 27.84
CA MET A 1 51.57 -42.19 26.61
C MET A 1 50.10 -41.98 26.45
N LYS A 2 49.56 -40.79 26.85
CA LYS A 2 48.15 -40.45 26.77
C LYS A 2 47.88 -39.77 25.39
N LYS A 3 47.06 -40.40 24.57
CA LYS A 3 46.62 -39.82 23.28
C LYS A 3 45.50 -38.80 23.57
N ILE A 4 45.77 -37.52 23.30
CA ILE A 4 44.81 -36.43 23.37
C ILE A 4 44.05 -36.45 22.03
N LEU A 5 42.77 -36.75 22.10
CA LEU A 5 41.83 -36.68 20.95
C LEU A 5 41.32 -35.25 20.87
N ILE A 6 41.80 -34.49 19.89
CA ILE A 6 41.28 -33.14 19.59
C ILE A 6 40.03 -33.29 18.72
N ILE A 7 38.86 -33.04 19.31
CA ILE A 7 37.60 -32.97 18.58
C ILE A 7 37.50 -31.56 18.01
N LEU A 8 37.66 -31.46 16.69
CA LEU A 8 37.45 -30.23 15.93
C LEU A 8 35.92 -30.06 15.72
N ILE A 9 35.27 -29.22 16.53
CA ILE A 9 33.90 -28.82 16.31
C ILE A 9 33.90 -27.77 15.21
N SER A 10 33.56 -28.18 13.98
CA SER A 10 33.32 -27.26 12.87
C SER A 10 31.96 -26.57 13.12
N LEU A 11 32.04 -25.32 13.55
CA LEU A 11 30.88 -24.42 13.63
C LEU A 11 30.48 -24.07 12.19
N LEU A 12 29.48 -24.79 11.62
CA LEU A 12 28.82 -24.40 10.39
C LEU A 12 28.08 -23.10 10.67
N LEU A 13 28.67 -21.98 10.29
CA LEU A 13 27.96 -20.71 10.12
C LEU A 13 27.02 -20.89 8.93
N LEU A 14 25.76 -21.23 9.22
CA LEU A 14 24.67 -21.06 8.29
C LEU A 14 24.53 -19.55 8.05
N SER A 15 25.27 -19.04 7.07
CA SER A 15 24.93 -17.77 6.42
C SER A 15 23.60 -17.97 5.73
N GLY A 16 22.51 -17.81 6.50
CA GLY A 16 21.19 -17.66 5.92
C GLY A 16 21.26 -16.44 5.00
N CYS A 17 21.11 -16.66 3.70
CA CYS A 17 20.73 -15.60 2.78
C CYS A 17 19.46 -14.97 3.39
N ASN A 18 19.61 -13.79 3.95
CA ASN A 18 18.47 -13.03 4.45
C ASN A 18 17.75 -12.45 3.22
N ASP A 19 17.07 -13.34 2.48
CA ASP A 19 16.19 -12.95 1.39
C ASP A 19 15.01 -12.22 2.05
N THR A 20 15.15 -10.91 2.16
CA THR A 20 14.17 -10.08 2.85
C THR A 20 12.96 -9.93 1.93
N LYS A 21 12.06 -10.92 1.97
CA LYS A 21 10.79 -10.86 1.23
C LYS A 21 10.05 -9.59 1.61
N ASN A 22 9.48 -8.93 0.61
CA ASN A 22 8.57 -7.82 0.83
C ASN A 22 7.22 -8.33 1.37
N PRO A 23 6.50 -7.57 2.21
CA PRO A 23 5.17 -7.95 2.66
C PRO A 23 4.20 -8.11 1.50
N ILE A 24 3.31 -9.10 1.60
CA ILE A 24 2.25 -9.36 0.62
C ILE A 24 0.90 -9.14 1.28
N VAL A 25 0.11 -8.24 0.72
CA VAL A 25 -1.27 -7.97 1.10
C VAL A 25 -2.20 -8.77 0.21
N THR A 26 -3.21 -9.37 0.82
CA THR A 26 -4.36 -9.98 0.13
C THR A 26 -5.59 -9.15 0.48
N MET A 27 -6.29 -8.64 -0.54
CA MET A 27 -7.47 -7.80 -0.41
C MET A 27 -8.63 -8.45 -1.18
N ASP A 28 -9.68 -8.80 -0.44
CA ASP A 28 -10.91 -9.36 -0.98
C ASP A 28 -11.92 -8.24 -1.25
N ILE A 29 -12.46 -8.20 -2.46
CA ILE A 29 -13.37 -7.17 -2.95
C ILE A 29 -14.70 -7.84 -3.26
N GLU A 30 -15.79 -7.34 -2.68
CA GLU A 30 -17.14 -7.87 -2.85
C GLU A 30 -17.51 -7.94 -4.33
N ASP A 31 -18.09 -9.06 -4.74
CA ASP A 31 -18.54 -9.36 -6.11
C ASP A 31 -17.46 -9.39 -7.21
N TYR A 32 -16.22 -8.95 -6.91
CA TYR A 32 -15.14 -8.87 -7.89
C TYR A 32 -14.04 -9.91 -7.68
N GLY A 33 -13.70 -10.23 -6.42
CA GLY A 33 -12.69 -11.23 -6.08
C GLY A 33 -11.49 -10.67 -5.32
N THR A 34 -10.33 -11.31 -5.49
CA THR A 34 -9.15 -11.05 -4.65
C THR A 34 -8.00 -10.49 -5.47
N ILE A 35 -7.38 -9.42 -4.97
CA ILE A 35 -6.11 -8.90 -5.49
C ILE A 35 -4.98 -9.14 -4.50
N LYS A 36 -3.73 -9.24 -5.02
CA LYS A 36 -2.53 -9.25 -4.17
C LYS A 36 -1.63 -8.07 -4.48
N ILE A 37 -1.09 -7.47 -3.43
CA ILE A 37 -0.25 -6.29 -3.49
C ILE A 37 1.07 -6.60 -2.78
N GLU A 38 2.19 -6.40 -3.45
CA GLU A 38 3.50 -6.41 -2.83
C GLU A 38 3.85 -5.01 -2.33
N LEU A 39 4.21 -4.89 -1.05
CA LEU A 39 4.60 -3.61 -0.44
C LEU A 39 6.11 -3.42 -0.51
N TYR A 40 6.55 -2.18 -0.68
CA TYR A 40 7.96 -1.84 -0.88
C TYR A 40 8.54 -0.97 0.24
N PRO A 41 8.90 -1.53 1.43
CA PRO A 41 9.46 -0.76 2.55
C PRO A 41 10.76 -0.01 2.19
N LYS A 42 11.43 -0.44 1.12
CA LYS A 42 12.63 0.23 0.61
C LYS A 42 12.36 1.66 0.15
N TYR A 43 11.18 1.90 -0.43
CA TYR A 43 10.83 3.21 -0.99
C TYR A 43 10.13 4.12 0.03
N ALA A 44 9.19 3.56 0.80
CA ALA A 44 8.36 4.31 1.74
C ALA A 44 8.15 3.49 3.04
N PRO A 45 9.18 3.40 3.91
CA PRO A 45 9.12 2.52 5.09
C PRO A 45 8.02 2.87 6.09
N ASN A 46 7.79 4.15 6.36
CA ASN A 46 6.75 4.57 7.30
C ASN A 46 5.34 4.43 6.71
N THR A 47 5.18 4.70 5.42
CA THR A 47 3.93 4.49 4.69
C THR A 47 3.54 3.01 4.68
N VAL A 48 4.51 2.11 4.40
CA VAL A 48 4.30 0.66 4.49
C VAL A 48 3.94 0.24 5.93
N ALA A 49 4.65 0.74 6.93
CA ALA A 49 4.36 0.44 8.34
C ALA A 49 2.95 0.90 8.73
N ASN A 50 2.53 2.08 8.28
CA ASN A 50 1.19 2.60 8.50
C ASN A 50 0.11 1.70 7.87
N PHE A 51 0.28 1.35 6.59
CA PHE A 51 -0.66 0.50 5.88
C PHE A 51 -0.80 -0.87 6.52
N ILE A 52 0.32 -1.50 6.92
CA ILE A 52 0.33 -2.77 7.66
C ILE A 52 -0.39 -2.63 9.02
N SER A 53 -0.09 -1.60 9.81
CA SER A 53 -0.72 -1.37 11.11
C SER A 53 -2.24 -1.21 10.99
N LEU A 54 -2.72 -0.52 9.95
CA LEU A 54 -4.15 -0.38 9.68
C LEU A 54 -4.79 -1.72 9.26
N ILE A 55 -4.11 -2.54 8.44
CA ILE A 55 -4.56 -3.89 8.08
C ILE A 55 -4.66 -4.78 9.32
N GLU A 56 -3.61 -4.82 10.15
CA GLU A 56 -3.56 -5.67 11.35
C GLU A 56 -4.62 -5.28 12.39
N SER A 57 -5.02 -4.01 12.42
CA SER A 57 -6.14 -3.54 13.26
C SER A 57 -7.53 -3.83 12.67
N GLY A 58 -7.61 -4.34 11.44
CA GLY A 58 -8.88 -4.57 10.73
C GLY A 58 -9.53 -3.27 10.21
N PHE A 59 -8.78 -2.16 10.14
CA PHE A 59 -9.31 -0.85 9.76
C PHE A 59 -9.93 -0.84 8.37
N TYR A 60 -9.36 -1.57 7.41
CA TYR A 60 -9.84 -1.60 6.03
C TYR A 60 -11.02 -2.54 5.78
N ASP A 61 -11.34 -3.44 6.71
CA ASP A 61 -12.44 -4.39 6.57
C ASP A 61 -13.79 -3.64 6.57
N GLY A 62 -14.53 -3.77 5.49
CA GLY A 62 -15.81 -3.08 5.27
C GLY A 62 -15.67 -1.67 4.71
N LEU A 63 -14.47 -1.14 4.50
CA LEU A 63 -14.27 0.10 3.74
C LEU A 63 -14.46 -0.14 2.24
N SER A 64 -14.30 0.89 1.43
CA SER A 64 -14.60 0.79 0.00
C SER A 64 -13.58 1.50 -0.90
N PHE A 65 -13.62 1.15 -2.17
CA PHE A 65 -13.27 2.07 -3.24
C PHE A 65 -14.47 3.00 -3.47
N HIS A 66 -14.24 4.29 -3.34
CA HIS A 66 -15.29 5.32 -3.41
C HIS A 66 -15.11 6.27 -4.59
N ARG A 67 -13.95 6.23 -5.25
CA ARG A 67 -13.61 7.16 -6.33
C ARG A 67 -12.87 6.46 -7.45
N SER A 68 -13.31 6.67 -8.69
CA SER A 68 -12.68 6.19 -9.91
C SER A 68 -12.48 7.34 -10.89
N VAL A 69 -11.25 7.48 -11.40
CA VAL A 69 -10.92 8.34 -12.52
C VAL A 69 -10.31 7.46 -13.61
N PRO A 70 -11.10 7.00 -14.58
CA PRO A 70 -10.64 6.11 -15.64
C PRO A 70 -9.39 6.63 -16.34
N GLY A 71 -8.41 5.74 -16.57
CA GLY A 71 -7.11 6.11 -17.13
C GLY A 71 -6.17 6.84 -16.17
N PHE A 72 -6.56 7.03 -14.89
CA PHE A 72 -5.74 7.67 -13.88
C PHE A 72 -5.61 6.83 -12.62
N VAL A 73 -6.63 6.82 -11.74
CA VAL A 73 -6.57 6.10 -10.46
C VAL A 73 -7.92 5.54 -10.02
N LEU A 74 -7.90 4.44 -9.23
CA LEU A 74 -8.99 3.96 -8.40
C LEU A 74 -8.60 4.16 -6.93
N GLN A 75 -9.40 4.91 -6.15
CA GLN A 75 -9.08 5.34 -4.78
C GLN A 75 -10.06 4.74 -3.77
N GLY A 76 -9.52 4.31 -2.63
CA GLY A 76 -10.27 3.73 -1.52
C GLY A 76 -9.63 3.96 -0.17
N GLY A 77 -10.15 3.25 0.88
CA GLY A 77 -9.60 3.29 2.23
C GLY A 77 -10.05 4.49 3.07
N ASP A 78 -11.15 5.12 2.67
CA ASP A 78 -11.82 6.17 3.42
C ASP A 78 -12.94 5.58 4.30
N PRO A 79 -12.92 5.76 5.64
CA PRO A 79 -13.99 5.27 6.51
C PRO A 79 -15.34 5.99 6.32
N LEU A 80 -15.36 7.16 5.71
CA LEU A 80 -16.59 7.89 5.39
C LEU A 80 -17.09 7.61 3.96
N GLY A 81 -16.21 7.13 3.08
CA GLY A 81 -16.55 6.79 1.70
C GLY A 81 -16.85 7.99 0.79
N ASP A 82 -16.49 9.21 1.19
CA ASP A 82 -16.73 10.47 0.47
C ASP A 82 -15.45 11.26 0.14
N GLY A 83 -14.28 10.71 0.49
CA GLY A 83 -12.97 11.32 0.29
C GLY A 83 -12.46 12.17 1.45
N THR A 84 -13.22 12.33 2.54
CA THR A 84 -12.88 13.24 3.65
C THR A 84 -12.41 12.54 4.92
N GLY A 85 -12.60 11.22 5.04
CA GLY A 85 -12.28 10.44 6.23
C GLY A 85 -10.84 9.95 6.30
N GLY A 86 -10.48 9.44 7.50
CA GLY A 86 -9.17 8.85 7.77
C GLY A 86 -9.07 8.38 9.22
N PRO A 87 -7.90 7.91 9.66
CA PRO A 87 -7.63 7.65 11.06
C PRO A 87 -7.42 8.97 11.81
N ASP A 88 -7.40 8.94 13.17
CA ASP A 88 -7.23 10.12 14.03
C ASP A 88 -5.81 10.74 13.99
N TYR A 89 -4.99 10.35 13.00
CA TYR A 89 -3.61 10.81 12.85
C TYR A 89 -3.24 10.89 11.36
N SER A 90 -2.11 11.53 11.09
CA SER A 90 -1.47 11.53 9.78
C SER A 90 -0.06 10.96 9.86
N ILE A 91 0.58 10.79 8.70
CA ILE A 91 1.97 10.36 8.58
C ILE A 91 2.76 11.31 7.69
N PHE A 92 4.07 11.35 7.90
CA PHE A 92 5.00 12.08 7.04
C PHE A 92 4.92 11.58 5.59
N GLY A 93 4.83 12.49 4.65
CA GLY A 93 4.79 12.21 3.22
C GLY A 93 6.16 11.80 2.67
N GLU A 94 6.35 10.51 2.39
CA GLU A 94 7.62 9.95 1.92
C GLU A 94 7.77 10.10 0.40
N PHE A 95 7.91 11.34 -0.09
CA PHE A 95 8.10 11.68 -1.50
C PHE A 95 9.02 12.91 -1.68
N LYS A 96 9.52 13.10 -2.90
CA LYS A 96 10.60 14.04 -3.21
C LYS A 96 10.30 15.49 -2.84
N GLU A 97 9.11 16.00 -3.21
CA GLU A 97 8.73 17.40 -2.94
C GLU A 97 8.58 17.70 -1.43
N ASN A 98 8.40 16.67 -0.60
CA ASN A 98 8.44 16.76 0.85
C ASN A 98 9.85 16.53 1.45
N GLY A 99 10.89 16.57 0.62
CA GLY A 99 12.29 16.38 1.04
C GLY A 99 12.73 14.92 1.21
N TYR A 100 11.89 13.94 0.91
CA TYR A 100 12.21 12.53 1.02
C TYR A 100 12.69 11.95 -0.33
N ASN A 101 14.00 12.00 -0.57
CA ASN A 101 14.59 11.61 -1.86
C ASN A 101 14.79 10.09 -2.05
N LYS A 102 14.45 9.25 -1.06
CA LYS A 102 14.64 7.79 -1.16
C LYS A 102 13.52 7.09 -1.93
N ASN A 103 12.34 7.71 -2.01
CA ASN A 103 11.25 7.18 -2.79
C ASN A 103 11.43 7.55 -4.27
N THR A 104 11.86 6.56 -5.03
CA THR A 104 12.05 6.66 -6.49
C THR A 104 11.11 5.73 -7.25
N LEU A 105 10.06 5.23 -6.59
CA LEU A 105 9.05 4.40 -7.22
C LEU A 105 8.20 5.27 -8.16
N SER A 106 8.25 4.95 -9.45
CA SER A 106 7.42 5.63 -10.45
C SER A 106 6.00 5.10 -10.43
N HIS A 107 5.01 5.99 -10.52
CA HIS A 107 3.58 5.69 -10.50
C HIS A 107 3.10 5.10 -11.83
N THR A 108 3.65 3.94 -12.18
CA THR A 108 3.18 3.13 -13.32
C THR A 108 1.96 2.31 -12.93
N ARG A 109 1.25 1.79 -13.94
CA ARG A 109 0.06 0.94 -13.75
C ARG A 109 0.27 -0.15 -12.69
N GLY A 110 -0.68 -0.24 -11.78
CA GLY A 110 -0.71 -1.16 -10.65
C GLY A 110 0.02 -0.67 -9.40
N VAL A 111 0.77 0.44 -9.45
CA VAL A 111 1.39 1.01 -8.24
C VAL A 111 0.28 1.47 -7.28
N ILE A 112 0.43 1.14 -5.98
CA ILE A 112 -0.38 1.67 -4.90
C ILE A 112 0.36 2.83 -4.22
N SER A 113 -0.35 3.93 -3.95
CA SER A 113 0.20 5.16 -3.38
C SER A 113 -0.78 5.77 -2.38
N MET A 114 -0.27 6.53 -1.39
CA MET A 114 -1.13 7.19 -0.41
C MET A 114 -1.77 8.45 -0.98
N ALA A 115 -3.09 8.55 -0.81
CA ALA A 115 -3.81 9.79 -1.02
C ALA A 115 -3.53 10.77 0.14
N ARG A 116 -3.65 12.06 -0.15
CA ARG A 116 -3.44 13.16 0.81
C ARG A 116 -4.23 14.42 0.43
N SER A 117 -4.37 15.34 1.36
CA SER A 117 -4.86 16.69 1.10
C SER A 117 -3.75 17.58 0.49
N ASN A 118 -3.94 18.89 0.50
CA ASN A 118 -2.89 19.83 0.07
C ASN A 118 -1.65 19.82 0.97
N ASP A 119 -1.82 19.49 2.25
CA ASP A 119 -0.69 19.33 3.17
C ASP A 119 0.06 18.03 2.82
N TYR A 120 1.38 18.13 2.70
CA TYR A 120 2.25 17.00 2.34
C TYR A 120 2.28 15.91 3.41
N ASP A 121 2.02 16.26 4.68
CA ASP A 121 2.02 15.36 5.82
C ASP A 121 0.60 14.96 6.28
N SER A 122 -0.38 15.02 5.39
CA SER A 122 -1.80 14.72 5.69
C SER A 122 -2.25 13.31 5.32
N ALA A 123 -1.37 12.47 4.80
CA ALA A 123 -1.73 11.09 4.48
C ALA A 123 -2.15 10.32 5.75
N GLY A 124 -3.23 9.55 5.65
CA GLY A 124 -3.79 8.73 6.73
C GLY A 124 -4.02 7.29 6.31
N SER A 125 -5.24 6.97 5.88
CA SER A 125 -5.63 5.63 5.43
C SER A 125 -5.96 5.54 3.95
N GLN A 126 -6.36 6.64 3.31
CA GLN A 126 -6.77 6.60 1.91
C GLN A 126 -5.59 6.29 0.99
N PHE A 127 -5.82 5.41 0.04
CA PHE A 127 -4.84 5.00 -0.97
C PHE A 127 -5.47 5.00 -2.36
N PHE A 128 -4.65 4.98 -3.39
CA PHE A 128 -5.11 4.79 -4.77
C PHE A 128 -4.23 3.78 -5.51
N ILE A 129 -4.83 3.10 -6.48
CA ILE A 129 -4.16 2.20 -7.42
C ILE A 129 -4.10 2.91 -8.76
N VAL A 130 -2.91 2.98 -9.34
CA VAL A 130 -2.65 3.63 -10.64
C VAL A 130 -3.17 2.75 -11.77
N LEU A 131 -3.95 3.35 -12.69
CA LEU A 131 -4.59 2.65 -13.79
C LEU A 131 -3.80 2.72 -15.11
N ASP A 132 -2.99 3.76 -15.29
CA ASP A 132 -2.21 3.99 -16.52
C ASP A 132 -0.84 4.59 -16.23
N ASP A 133 0.17 4.24 -17.04
CA ASP A 133 1.55 4.70 -16.86
C ASP A 133 1.72 6.21 -17.03
N SER A 134 0.81 6.87 -17.75
CA SER A 134 0.84 8.33 -17.93
C SER A 134 0.61 9.10 -16.62
N ALA A 135 0.01 8.47 -15.61
CA ALA A 135 -0.17 9.06 -14.28
C ALA A 135 1.17 9.48 -13.63
N ALA A 136 2.27 8.81 -13.99
CA ALA A 136 3.60 9.16 -13.50
C ALA A 136 3.97 10.64 -13.73
N TYR A 137 3.52 11.25 -14.81
CA TYR A 137 3.80 12.67 -15.10
C TYR A 137 3.25 13.64 -14.04
N SER A 138 2.18 13.26 -13.36
CA SER A 138 1.51 14.10 -12.37
C SER A 138 1.69 13.63 -10.93
N LEU A 139 2.15 12.38 -10.72
CA LEU A 139 2.23 11.77 -9.39
C LEU A 139 3.66 11.58 -8.89
N ASP A 140 4.64 11.37 -9.79
CA ASP A 140 6.03 11.12 -9.40
C ASP A 140 6.63 12.31 -8.66
N GLY A 141 7.20 12.02 -7.48
CA GLY A 141 7.78 13.03 -6.61
C GLY A 141 6.78 13.82 -5.77
N LEU A 142 5.46 13.67 -5.98
CA LEU A 142 4.39 14.38 -5.29
C LEU A 142 3.56 13.49 -4.37
N TYR A 143 3.65 12.17 -4.54
CA TYR A 143 2.91 11.17 -3.76
C TYR A 143 3.83 10.03 -3.32
N ALA A 144 3.47 9.37 -2.21
CA ALA A 144 4.22 8.26 -1.65
C ALA A 144 3.75 6.93 -2.24
N GLY A 145 4.30 6.53 -3.39
CA GLY A 145 4.15 5.16 -3.90
C GLY A 145 4.82 4.18 -2.94
N PHE A 146 4.13 3.09 -2.57
CA PHE A 146 4.63 2.18 -1.53
C PHE A 146 4.46 0.69 -1.81
N GLY A 147 3.92 0.32 -2.98
CA GLY A 147 3.74 -1.07 -3.39
C GLY A 147 3.20 -1.18 -4.81
N LYS A 148 2.87 -2.41 -5.20
CA LYS A 148 2.28 -2.70 -6.51
C LYS A 148 1.35 -3.91 -6.47
N VAL A 149 0.24 -3.85 -7.19
CA VAL A 149 -0.62 -5.00 -7.47
C VAL A 149 0.18 -6.00 -8.31
N ILE A 150 0.34 -7.22 -7.80
CA ILE A 150 1.10 -8.30 -8.43
C ILE A 150 0.19 -9.41 -8.99
N GLU A 151 -1.04 -9.51 -8.46
CA GLU A 151 -2.08 -10.42 -8.96
C GLU A 151 -3.44 -9.71 -8.93
N GLY A 152 -4.28 -9.96 -9.93
CA GLY A 152 -5.67 -9.48 -9.96
C GLY A 152 -5.85 -8.06 -10.52
N MET A 153 -4.89 -7.50 -11.27
CA MET A 153 -5.04 -6.16 -11.86
C MET A 153 -6.24 -6.07 -12.84
N TYR A 154 -6.67 -7.18 -13.43
CA TYR A 154 -7.89 -7.27 -14.24
C TYR A 154 -9.17 -7.02 -13.42
N ILE A 155 -9.16 -7.36 -12.12
CA ILE A 155 -10.28 -7.05 -11.19
C ILE A 155 -10.43 -5.54 -11.02
N ILE A 156 -9.32 -4.82 -10.93
CA ILE A 156 -9.32 -3.36 -10.87
C ILE A 156 -9.88 -2.75 -12.17
N ASP A 157 -9.56 -3.35 -13.32
CA ASP A 157 -10.12 -2.93 -14.60
C ASP A 157 -11.64 -3.18 -14.64
N ASP A 158 -12.08 -4.37 -14.21
CA ASP A 158 -13.50 -4.72 -14.17
C ASP A 158 -14.31 -3.74 -13.28
N ILE A 159 -13.76 -3.32 -12.13
CA ILE A 159 -14.38 -2.28 -11.29
C ILE A 159 -14.54 -0.98 -12.07
N VAL A 160 -13.45 -0.51 -12.70
CA VAL A 160 -13.44 0.77 -13.43
C VAL A 160 -14.39 0.75 -14.64
N GLU A 161 -14.57 -0.41 -15.28
CA GLU A 161 -15.44 -0.56 -16.45
C GLU A 161 -16.93 -0.69 -16.07
N ASN A 162 -17.25 -1.33 -14.94
CA ASN A 162 -18.63 -1.66 -14.58
C ASN A 162 -19.26 -0.66 -13.62
N GLU A 163 -18.45 0.01 -12.77
CA GLU A 163 -18.98 0.95 -11.79
C GLU A 163 -19.18 2.34 -12.39
N LYS A 164 -20.32 2.93 -12.08
CA LYS A 164 -20.68 4.26 -12.59
C LYS A 164 -20.14 5.35 -11.69
N VAL A 165 -19.66 6.41 -12.32
CA VAL A 165 -19.24 7.64 -11.65
C VAL A 165 -20.45 8.57 -11.51
N ALA A 166 -20.78 8.96 -10.27
CA ALA A 166 -21.87 9.86 -9.95
C ALA A 166 -21.58 11.32 -10.39
N ASP A 167 -20.31 11.70 -10.32
CA ASP A 167 -19.83 13.04 -10.67
C ASP A 167 -18.47 12.95 -11.38
N GLU A 168 -18.46 13.22 -12.66
CA GLU A 168 -17.27 13.17 -13.50
C GLU A 168 -16.14 14.13 -13.04
N TYR A 169 -16.50 15.21 -12.36
CA TYR A 169 -15.50 16.19 -11.88
C TYR A 169 -14.73 15.66 -10.66
N THR A 170 -15.42 15.04 -9.72
CA THR A 170 -14.82 14.46 -8.51
C THR A 170 -14.36 13.02 -8.71
N GLY A 171 -15.02 12.27 -9.60
CA GLY A 171 -14.82 10.85 -9.83
C GLY A 171 -15.47 9.97 -8.77
N LEU A 172 -16.32 10.50 -7.89
CA LEU A 172 -17.05 9.70 -6.90
C LEU A 172 -17.97 8.69 -7.60
N LEU A 173 -17.96 7.44 -7.07
CA LEU A 173 -18.82 6.38 -7.59
C LEU A 173 -20.29 6.58 -7.17
N GLU A 174 -21.25 6.10 -7.97
CA GLU A 174 -22.67 6.05 -7.59
C GLU A 174 -22.88 5.07 -6.43
N GLU A 175 -22.20 3.92 -6.48
CA GLU A 175 -22.19 2.90 -5.44
C GLU A 175 -20.74 2.55 -5.09
N ASN A 176 -20.42 2.55 -3.80
CA ASN A 176 -19.09 2.24 -3.32
C ASN A 176 -18.81 0.74 -3.41
N VAL A 177 -17.63 0.35 -3.92
CA VAL A 177 -17.22 -1.06 -4.03
C VAL A 177 -16.56 -1.50 -2.72
N ILE A 178 -17.15 -2.46 -2.04
CA ILE A 178 -16.75 -2.87 -0.69
C ILE A 178 -15.50 -3.73 -0.69
N ILE A 179 -14.56 -3.40 0.18
CA ILE A 179 -13.41 -4.22 0.56
C ILE A 179 -13.83 -5.07 1.74
N THR A 180 -14.09 -6.37 1.51
CA THR A 180 -14.64 -7.24 2.55
C THR A 180 -13.60 -7.66 3.58
N LYS A 181 -12.36 -7.89 3.14
CA LYS A 181 -11.26 -8.31 4.01
C LYS A 181 -9.91 -7.89 3.47
N VAL A 182 -9.02 -7.47 4.37
CA VAL A 182 -7.61 -7.24 4.04
C VAL A 182 -6.72 -7.96 5.04
N THR A 183 -5.74 -8.70 4.52
CA THR A 183 -4.73 -9.40 5.33
C THR A 183 -3.33 -9.12 4.80
N VAL A 184 -2.31 -9.28 5.64
CA VAL A 184 -0.91 -9.12 5.25
C VAL A 184 -0.04 -10.24 5.78
N ASP A 185 0.82 -10.79 4.90
CA ASP A 185 1.94 -11.65 5.31
C ASP A 185 3.21 -10.80 5.36
N THR A 186 3.70 -10.54 6.56
CA THR A 186 4.95 -9.79 6.80
C THR A 186 6.18 -10.70 6.83
N PHE A 187 6.00 -12.01 6.64
CA PHE A 187 7.07 -13.03 6.77
C PHE A 187 7.80 -12.93 8.11
N GLY A 188 7.04 -12.64 9.18
CA GLY A 188 7.55 -12.55 10.56
C GLY A 188 8.33 -11.27 10.88
N LYS A 189 8.28 -10.24 10.02
CA LYS A 189 8.85 -8.92 10.31
C LYS A 189 7.83 -8.03 11.00
N THR A 190 8.31 -7.17 11.88
CA THR A 190 7.53 -6.11 12.52
C THR A 190 7.77 -4.77 11.82
N TYR A 191 6.72 -3.94 11.79
CA TYR A 191 6.73 -2.63 11.15
C TYR A 191 6.14 -1.60 12.13
N ASP A 192 6.99 -0.70 12.62
CA ASP A 192 6.58 0.32 13.59
C ASP A 192 6.25 1.63 12.88
N VAL A 193 4.99 2.08 12.98
CA VAL A 193 4.53 3.32 12.37
C VAL A 193 4.87 4.54 13.23
N LYS A 194 5.37 5.58 12.58
CA LYS A 194 5.55 6.91 13.19
C LYS A 194 4.38 7.80 12.79
N LYS A 195 3.52 8.08 13.75
CA LYS A 195 2.32 8.91 13.59
C LYS A 195 2.66 10.37 13.87
N LEU A 196 1.98 11.27 13.17
CA LEU A 196 1.95 12.71 13.42
C LEU A 196 0.57 13.06 13.99
N ASN A 197 0.52 14.03 14.90
CA ASN A 197 -0.73 14.58 15.45
C ASN A 197 -1.70 13.52 16.03
N ALA A 198 -1.16 12.48 16.69
CA ALA A 198 -1.94 11.46 17.38
C ALA A 198 -2.20 11.85 18.83
#